data_136b22e5838e3d786b7941ec7de85ae4
#
_entry.id   136b22e5838e3d786b7941ec7de85ae4
#
_cell.length_a   1.000
_cell.length_b   1.000
_cell.length_c   1.000
_cell.angle_alpha   90.00
_cell.angle_beta   90.00
_cell.angle_gamma   90.00
#
_symmetry.space_group_name_H-M   'P 1'
#
loop_
_entity.id
_entity.type
_entity.pdbx_description
1 polymer ?
#
loop_
_entity_poly.entity_id
_entity_poly.type
_entity_poly.pdbx_seq_one_letter_code
_entity_poly.pdbx_strand_id
1 'polypeptide(L)' 'MTPDVARYLLSMRLPPADEDRVNELSAKARAGSLGESDARELDSYLHIGRLLAVMQSRARRLLKNSDHDAGTQ' A
#
# COMPACT_ATOMS: atom_id res chain seq x y z
N MET A 1 15.21 10.23 -0.51
CA MET A 1 13.81 10.56 -0.88
C MET A 1 13.52 12.02 -0.59
N THR A 2 13.01 12.74 -1.56
CA THR A 2 12.64 14.15 -1.38
C THR A 2 11.22 14.27 -0.81
N PRO A 3 10.88 15.41 -0.15
CA PRO A 3 9.51 15.61 0.33
C PRO A 3 8.45 15.52 -0.78
N ASP A 4 8.75 15.97 -1.98
CA ASP A 4 7.81 15.89 -3.11
C ASP A 4 7.56 14.43 -3.51
N VAL A 5 8.61 13.61 -3.56
CA VAL A 5 8.48 12.18 -3.84
C VAL A 5 7.70 11.51 -2.71
N ALA A 6 7.97 11.88 -1.46
CA ALA A 6 7.24 11.33 -0.31
C ALA A 6 5.74 11.62 -0.40
N ARG A 7 5.36 12.85 -0.76
CA ARG A 7 3.94 13.20 -0.95
C ARG A 7 3.30 12.40 -2.07
N TYR A 8 4.03 12.23 -3.17
CA TYR A 8 3.56 11.41 -4.29
C TYR A 8 3.29 9.97 -3.84
N LEU A 9 4.23 9.37 -3.09
CA LEU A 9 4.07 8.00 -2.57
C LEU A 9 2.85 7.88 -1.65
N LEU A 10 2.62 8.88 -0.81
CA LEU A 10 1.48 8.87 0.10
C LEU A 10 0.14 9.00 -0.62
N SER A 11 0.14 9.53 -1.84
CA SER A 11 -1.07 9.64 -2.65
C SER A 11 -1.36 8.40 -3.48
N MET A 12 -0.42 7.45 -3.54
CA MET A 12 -0.59 6.25 -4.34
C MET A 12 -1.66 5.34 -3.76
N ARG A 13 -2.53 4.85 -4.62
CA ARG A 13 -3.58 3.90 -4.29
C ARG A 13 -3.71 2.90 -5.42
N LEU A 14 -4.20 1.71 -5.11
CA LEU A 14 -4.58 0.77 -6.15
C LEU A 14 -5.75 1.35 -6.93
N PRO A 15 -5.79 1.12 -8.27
CA PRO A 15 -6.98 1.47 -9.05
C PRO A 15 -8.23 0.80 -8.46
N PRO A 16 -9.41 1.43 -8.58
CA PRO A 16 -10.65 0.85 -8.02
C PRO A 16 -10.94 -0.57 -8.48
N ALA A 17 -10.63 -0.90 -9.72
CA ALA A 17 -10.83 -2.27 -10.24
C ALA A 17 -9.98 -3.28 -9.50
N ASP A 18 -8.74 -2.91 -9.14
CA ASP A 18 -7.84 -3.79 -8.39
C ASP A 18 -8.29 -3.93 -6.94
N GLU A 19 -8.79 -2.85 -6.32
CA GLU A 19 -9.35 -2.92 -4.98
C GLU A 19 -10.56 -3.85 -4.94
N ASP A 20 -11.44 -3.76 -5.91
CA ASP A 20 -12.61 -4.65 -6.03
C ASP A 20 -12.17 -6.10 -6.18
N ARG A 21 -11.14 -6.35 -6.98
CA ARG A 21 -10.61 -7.70 -7.17
C ARG A 21 -10.02 -8.25 -5.88
N VAL A 22 -9.26 -7.46 -5.15
CA VAL A 22 -8.70 -7.87 -3.85
C VAL A 22 -9.82 -8.21 -2.87
N ASN A 23 -10.87 -7.40 -2.83
CA ASN A 23 -12.01 -7.64 -1.94
C ASN A 23 -12.73 -8.94 -2.31
N GLU A 24 -12.90 -9.21 -3.61
CA GLU A 24 -13.48 -10.46 -4.09
C GLU A 24 -12.64 -11.67 -3.69
N LEU A 25 -11.33 -11.59 -3.90
CA LEU A 25 -10.42 -12.68 -3.55
C LEU A 25 -10.37 -12.90 -2.03
N SER A 26 -10.39 -11.82 -1.26
CA SER A 26 -10.41 -11.91 0.20
C SER A 26 -11.70 -12.56 0.71
N ALA A 27 -12.84 -12.26 0.08
CA ALA A 27 -14.11 -12.89 0.42
C ALA A 27 -14.09 -14.38 0.12
N LYS A 28 -13.53 -14.77 -1.02
CA LYS A 28 -13.38 -16.20 -1.37
C LYS A 28 -12.48 -16.93 -0.37
N ALA A 29 -11.40 -16.28 0.06
CA ALA A 29 -10.50 -16.86 1.05
C ALA A 29 -11.22 -17.11 2.37
N ARG A 30 -12.04 -16.17 2.83
CA ARG A 30 -12.83 -16.33 4.06
C ARG A 30 -13.86 -17.42 3.94
N ALA A 31 -14.42 -17.62 2.75
CA ALA A 31 -15.40 -18.66 2.48
C ALA A 31 -14.76 -20.05 2.26
N GLY A 32 -13.43 -20.12 2.18
CA GLY A 32 -12.73 -21.37 1.92
C GLY A 32 -12.82 -21.83 0.47
N SER A 33 -13.19 -20.93 -0.45
CA SER A 33 -13.39 -21.26 -1.86
C SER A 33 -12.32 -20.68 -2.79
N LEU A 34 -11.19 -20.28 -2.23
CA LEU A 34 -10.08 -19.69 -3.00
C LEU A 34 -9.32 -20.78 -3.77
N GLY A 35 -9.37 -20.71 -5.10
CA GLY A 35 -8.62 -21.63 -5.96
C GLY A 35 -7.14 -21.30 -5.96
N GLU A 36 -6.33 -22.22 -6.48
CA GLU A 36 -4.88 -22.06 -6.51
C GLU A 36 -4.43 -20.83 -7.29
N SER A 37 -5.04 -20.60 -8.46
CA SER A 37 -4.75 -19.45 -9.29
C SER A 37 -5.12 -18.14 -8.59
N ASP A 38 -6.30 -18.12 -7.94
CA ASP A 38 -6.78 -16.97 -7.19
C ASP A 38 -5.91 -16.70 -5.98
N ALA A 39 -5.42 -17.74 -5.33
CA ALA A 39 -4.51 -17.61 -4.18
C ALA A 39 -3.20 -16.92 -4.57
N ARG A 40 -2.65 -17.27 -5.74
CA ARG A 40 -1.44 -16.63 -6.25
C ARG A 40 -1.69 -15.16 -6.57
N GLU A 41 -2.83 -14.87 -7.17
CA GLU A 41 -3.21 -13.50 -7.50
C GLU A 41 -3.35 -12.65 -6.23
N LEU A 42 -4.05 -13.17 -5.22
CA LEU A 42 -4.20 -12.49 -3.94
C LEU A 42 -2.85 -12.27 -3.27
N ASP A 43 -1.97 -13.26 -3.30
CA ASP A 43 -0.64 -13.17 -2.74
C ASP A 43 0.17 -12.04 -3.39
N SER A 44 0.07 -11.90 -4.70
CA SER A 44 0.74 -10.81 -5.44
C SER A 44 0.23 -9.45 -5.00
N TYR A 45 -1.09 -9.29 -4.86
CA TYR A 45 -1.67 -8.03 -4.38
C TYR A 45 -1.23 -7.71 -2.95
N LEU A 46 -1.20 -8.70 -2.07
CA LEU A 46 -0.76 -8.52 -0.69
C LEU A 46 0.70 -8.12 -0.63
N HIS A 47 1.53 -8.70 -1.47
CA HIS A 47 2.94 -8.36 -1.55
C HIS A 47 3.14 -6.90 -1.99
N ILE A 48 2.44 -6.50 -3.03
CA ILE A 48 2.48 -5.11 -3.52
C ILE A 48 1.99 -4.17 -2.42
N GLY A 49 0.91 -4.52 -1.74
CA GLY A 49 0.36 -3.72 -0.65
C GLY A 49 1.35 -3.54 0.49
N ARG A 50 2.08 -4.60 0.85
CA ARG A 50 3.11 -4.52 1.91
C ARG A 50 4.26 -3.62 1.50
N LEU A 51 4.73 -3.74 0.26
CA LEU A 51 5.79 -2.87 -0.26
C LEU A 51 5.35 -1.41 -0.24
N LEU A 52 4.15 -1.15 -0.72
CA LEU A 52 3.60 0.20 -0.74
C LEU A 52 3.47 0.75 0.68
N ALA A 53 2.98 -0.07 1.62
CA ALA A 53 2.85 0.34 3.02
C ALA A 53 4.20 0.71 3.65
N VAL A 54 5.24 -0.08 3.38
CA VAL A 54 6.59 0.21 3.86
C VAL A 54 7.10 1.53 3.28
N MET A 55 6.94 1.71 1.97
CA MET A 55 7.37 2.94 1.30
C MET A 55 6.59 4.15 1.83
N GLN A 56 5.30 4.01 2.05
CA GLN A 56 4.47 5.09 2.59
C GLN A 56 4.84 5.43 4.04
N SER A 57 5.20 4.42 4.84
CA SER A 57 5.69 4.65 6.20
C SER A 57 6.97 5.48 6.20
N ARG A 58 7.89 5.15 5.30
CA ARG A 58 9.13 5.92 5.15
C ARG A 58 8.85 7.35 4.68
N ALA A 59 7.91 7.50 3.75
CA ALA A 59 7.51 8.80 3.25
C ALA A 59 6.92 9.67 4.36
N ARG A 60 6.06 9.10 5.21
CA ARG A 60 5.49 9.81 6.35
C ARG A 60 6.57 10.26 7.32
N ARG A 61 7.53 9.39 7.61
CA ARG A 61 8.65 9.71 8.51
C ARG A 61 9.47 10.86 7.96
N LEU A 62 9.78 10.82 6.67
CA LEU A 62 10.55 11.86 6.03
C LEU A 62 9.83 13.21 6.13
N LEU A 63 8.54 13.25 5.81
CA LEU A 63 7.76 14.48 5.88
C LEU A 63 7.65 14.99 7.30
N LYS A 64 7.43 14.10 8.26
CA LYS A 64 7.37 14.45 9.68
C LYS A 64 8.68 15.05 10.16
N ASN A 65 9.80 14.42 9.81
CA ASN A 65 11.12 14.89 10.20
C ASN A 65 11.45 16.23 9.57
N SER A 66 11.08 16.43 8.29
CA SER A 66 11.28 17.70 7.61
C SER A 66 10.48 18.82 8.28
N ASP A 67 9.22 18.56 8.61
CA ASP A 67 8.37 19.52 9.29
C ASP A 67 8.88 19.81 10.70
N HIS A 68 9.33 18.78 11.41
CA HIS A 68 9.89 18.91 12.74
C HIS A 68 11.17 19.75 12.71
N ASP A 69 12.06 19.47 11.79
CA ASP A 69 13.32 20.22 11.63
C ASP A 69 13.04 21.68 11.33
N ALA A 70 12.06 21.97 10.47
CA ALA A 70 11.66 23.33 10.16
C ALA A 70 11.04 24.01 11.37
N GLY A 71 10.30 23.26 12.18
CA GLY A 71 9.63 23.80 13.36
C GLY A 71 10.55 24.07 14.54
N THR A 72 11.67 23.37 14.62
CA THR A 72 12.61 23.51 15.76
C THR A 72 13.70 24.55 15.52
N GLN A 73 13.75 25.11 14.35
CA GLN A 73 14.72 26.15 14.01
C GLN A 73 14.30 27.56 14.49
#